data_61d44d47cc6223885afbc8f18f34cde9
#
_entry.id   61d44d47cc6223885afbc8f18f34cde9
#
_cell.length_a   1.000
_cell.length_b   1.000
_cell.length_c   1.000
_cell.angle_alpha   90.00
_cell.angle_beta   90.00
_cell.angle_gamma   90.00
#
_symmetry.space_group_name_H-M   'P 1'
#
loop_
_entity.id
_entity.type
_entity.pdbx_description
1 polymer ?
#
loop_
_entity_poly.entity_id
_entity_poly.type
_entity_poly.pdbx_seq_one_letter_code
_entity_poly.pdbx_strand_id
1 'polypeptide(L)'
;MRRALPALVLLTSACTVTGTAVPVGGNLALVDAGRTSAALDAVKAAAEAVLSYDSGNPGAFDQAVAANVTGAAKDQLTQLFDQVRKSPQPVHLVTRVRQAAALEFTGDRVRDLAVLQQDSSGTNGLATVAFTALRDGGRWRLSDIAVNPAQPAPAPQPDDGSTGGLRDAALAGARAAAGALFTTDSSDPAGSYARAEAVVTGPLLDDYRAKKATYVEAIRKSGTKVALGPDPMAAALSLGGGRATVLFFTTLQVTDAAGRVTGRPFTTELDVVRAGSTWKATAVRPVTAA
;
A
#
# COMPACT_ATOMS: atom_id res chain seq x y z
N MET A 1 31.34 16.76 -15.49
CA MET A 1 30.46 16.76 -14.30
C MET A 1 29.09 16.29 -14.74
N ARG A 2 28.79 15.02 -14.55
CA ARG A 2 27.47 14.43 -14.87
C ARG A 2 26.54 14.79 -13.75
N ARG A 3 25.62 15.74 -13.99
CA ARG A 3 24.50 16.00 -13.08
C ARG A 3 23.55 14.80 -13.18
N ALA A 4 23.50 14.01 -12.13
CA ALA A 4 22.45 13.02 -11.96
C ALA A 4 21.11 13.77 -11.97
N LEU A 5 20.22 13.40 -12.89
CA LEU A 5 18.82 13.81 -12.82
C LEU A 5 18.26 13.29 -11.50
N PRO A 6 17.53 14.12 -10.73
CA PRO A 6 16.88 13.64 -9.52
C PRO A 6 15.91 12.53 -9.94
N ALA A 7 15.96 11.41 -9.22
CA ALA A 7 14.93 10.40 -9.28
C ALA A 7 13.60 11.11 -9.27
N LEU A 8 12.69 10.70 -10.16
CA LEU A 8 11.34 11.26 -10.26
C LEU A 8 10.66 11.09 -8.89
N VAL A 9 10.84 12.07 -8.04
CA VAL A 9 10.08 12.21 -6.80
C VAL A 9 8.70 12.59 -7.26
N LEU A 10 7.80 11.60 -7.31
CA LEU A 10 6.39 11.84 -7.51
C LEU A 10 5.93 12.82 -6.43
N LEU A 11 5.64 14.02 -6.88
CA LEU A 11 5.27 15.16 -6.06
C LEU A 11 4.12 14.80 -5.14
N THR A 12 4.30 15.08 -3.87
CA THR A 12 3.27 15.05 -2.84
C THR A 12 2.23 16.14 -3.09
N SER A 13 1.35 15.93 -4.05
CA SER A 13 0.11 16.69 -4.13
C SER A 13 -0.96 15.91 -3.39
N ALA A 14 -1.22 16.28 -2.16
CA ALA A 14 -2.37 15.81 -1.40
C ALA A 14 -3.65 16.35 -2.06
N CYS A 15 -4.19 15.63 -3.01
CA CYS A 15 -5.56 15.83 -3.43
C CYS A 15 -6.46 15.18 -2.37
N THR A 16 -7.10 15.99 -1.56
CA THR A 16 -8.20 15.56 -0.68
C THR A 16 -9.38 15.13 -1.56
N VAL A 17 -9.50 13.83 -1.77
CA VAL A 17 -10.70 13.27 -2.39
C VAL A 17 -11.76 13.16 -1.31
N THR A 18 -12.81 13.95 -1.44
CA THR A 18 -14.05 13.81 -0.66
C THR A 18 -14.64 12.42 -0.92
N GLY A 19 -14.58 11.56 0.12
CA GLY A 19 -15.09 10.21 0.05
C GLY A 19 -16.58 10.20 -0.26
N THR A 20 -16.95 9.69 -1.43
CA THR A 20 -18.33 9.32 -1.74
C THR A 20 -18.72 8.12 -0.89
N ALA A 21 -19.88 8.20 -0.25
CA ALA A 21 -20.46 7.15 0.58
C ALA A 21 -20.48 5.79 -0.14
N VAL A 22 -20.12 4.74 0.59
CA VAL A 22 -20.19 3.35 0.11
C VAL A 22 -21.63 3.00 -0.19
N PRO A 23 -21.95 2.47 -1.39
CA PRO A 23 -23.31 1.99 -1.68
C PRO A 23 -23.71 0.83 -0.76
N VAL A 24 -25.02 0.65 -0.57
CA VAL A 24 -25.66 -0.38 0.27
C VAL A 24 -25.47 -1.79 -0.33
N GLY A 25 -24.25 -2.25 -0.37
CA GLY A 25 -23.88 -3.62 -0.72
C GLY A 25 -22.47 -3.81 -0.17
N GLY A 26 -22.35 -4.56 0.91
CA GLY A 26 -21.10 -4.67 1.66
C GLY A 26 -19.86 -4.94 0.80
N ASN A 27 -18.68 -4.69 1.36
CA ASN A 27 -17.41 -4.94 0.69
C ASN A 27 -17.25 -6.43 0.33
N LEU A 28 -17.29 -6.76 -0.96
CA LEU A 28 -17.18 -8.12 -1.50
C LEU A 28 -15.73 -8.56 -1.74
N ALA A 29 -14.75 -7.74 -1.42
CA ALA A 29 -13.34 -8.09 -1.56
C ALA A 29 -13.05 -9.41 -0.84
N LEU A 30 -12.49 -10.40 -1.55
CA LEU A 30 -12.26 -11.79 -1.11
C LEU A 30 -13.54 -12.60 -0.78
N VAL A 31 -14.69 -11.99 -0.59
CA VAL A 31 -15.98 -12.71 -0.43
C VAL A 31 -16.35 -13.38 -1.76
N ASP A 32 -16.22 -12.63 -2.84
CA ASP A 32 -16.24 -13.16 -4.21
C ASP A 32 -14.81 -13.15 -4.76
N ALA A 33 -14.04 -14.18 -4.40
CA ALA A 33 -12.62 -14.23 -4.72
C ALA A 33 -12.34 -14.22 -6.24
N GLY A 34 -13.16 -14.91 -7.02
CA GLY A 34 -13.00 -14.97 -8.47
C GLY A 34 -13.21 -13.62 -9.16
N ARG A 35 -14.30 -12.92 -8.80
CA ARG A 35 -14.57 -11.58 -9.35
C ARG A 35 -13.60 -10.54 -8.83
N THR A 36 -13.17 -10.64 -7.57
CA THR A 36 -12.15 -9.77 -7.00
C THR A 36 -10.82 -9.92 -7.74
N SER A 37 -10.36 -11.15 -7.97
CA SER A 37 -9.12 -11.44 -8.72
C SER A 37 -9.21 -10.88 -10.14
N ALA A 38 -10.29 -11.17 -10.86
CA ALA A 38 -10.46 -10.66 -12.24
C ALA A 38 -10.47 -9.13 -12.32
N ALA A 39 -11.05 -8.45 -11.32
CA ALA A 39 -11.00 -6.98 -11.24
C ALA A 39 -9.59 -6.47 -10.98
N LEU A 40 -8.86 -7.09 -10.04
CA LEU A 40 -7.47 -6.72 -9.73
C LEU A 40 -6.54 -6.94 -10.92
N ASP A 41 -6.68 -8.06 -11.65
CA ASP A 41 -5.88 -8.33 -12.85
C ASP A 41 -6.11 -7.29 -13.93
N ALA A 42 -7.36 -6.87 -14.13
CA ALA A 42 -7.70 -5.82 -15.08
C ALA A 42 -7.13 -4.45 -14.66
N VAL A 43 -7.22 -4.10 -13.36
CA VAL A 43 -6.63 -2.86 -12.81
C VAL A 43 -5.11 -2.87 -12.95
N LYS A 44 -4.47 -4.02 -12.65
CA LYS A 44 -3.03 -4.20 -12.82
C LYS A 44 -2.59 -3.94 -14.26
N ALA A 45 -3.25 -4.58 -15.23
CA ALA A 45 -2.93 -4.39 -16.65
C ALA A 45 -3.14 -2.93 -17.09
N ALA A 46 -4.23 -2.29 -16.65
CA ALA A 46 -4.50 -0.89 -16.92
C ALA A 46 -3.43 0.03 -16.32
N ALA A 47 -3.06 -0.18 -15.06
CA ALA A 47 -2.04 0.60 -14.35
C ALA A 47 -0.66 0.48 -15.03
N GLU A 48 -0.23 -0.72 -15.39
CA GLU A 48 1.03 -0.94 -16.11
C GLU A 48 1.05 -0.24 -17.46
N ALA A 49 -0.07 -0.26 -18.19
CA ALA A 49 -0.19 0.40 -19.49
C ALA A 49 -0.13 1.93 -19.39
N VAL A 50 -0.83 2.54 -18.41
CA VAL A 50 -0.96 4.00 -18.32
C VAL A 50 0.13 4.67 -17.49
N LEU A 51 0.90 3.92 -16.73
CA LEU A 51 2.03 4.43 -15.95
C LEU A 51 3.39 4.10 -16.58
N SER A 52 3.39 3.46 -17.75
CA SER A 52 4.59 3.29 -18.59
C SER A 52 4.61 4.35 -19.68
N TYR A 53 5.81 4.85 -20.03
CA TYR A 53 5.97 5.90 -21.04
C TYR A 53 7.26 5.72 -21.82
N ASP A 54 7.16 5.89 -23.13
CA ASP A 54 8.31 5.94 -24.04
C ASP A 54 8.23 7.20 -24.90
N SER A 55 9.20 8.10 -24.74
CA SER A 55 9.29 9.32 -25.55
C SER A 55 9.49 9.04 -27.04
N GLY A 56 9.99 7.86 -27.41
CA GLY A 56 10.10 7.40 -28.80
C GLY A 56 8.75 7.00 -29.41
N ASN A 57 7.74 6.72 -28.57
CA ASN A 57 6.37 6.35 -29.01
C ASN A 57 5.29 6.94 -28.11
N PRO A 58 5.15 8.28 -28.06
CA PRO A 58 4.18 8.94 -27.19
C PRO A 58 2.72 8.58 -27.51
N GLY A 59 2.42 8.22 -28.78
CA GLY A 59 1.08 7.82 -29.19
C GLY A 59 0.58 6.54 -28.52
N ALA A 60 1.46 5.62 -28.15
CA ALA A 60 1.10 4.41 -27.40
C ALA A 60 0.55 4.75 -26.01
N PHE A 61 1.16 5.72 -25.32
CA PHE A 61 0.66 6.22 -24.05
C PHE A 61 -0.73 6.84 -24.18
N ASP A 62 -0.95 7.70 -25.18
CA ASP A 62 -2.25 8.35 -25.38
C ASP A 62 -3.36 7.33 -25.68
N GLN A 63 -3.04 6.28 -26.45
CA GLN A 63 -3.96 5.17 -26.71
C GLN A 63 -4.25 4.38 -25.40
N ALA A 64 -3.23 4.10 -24.59
CA ALA A 64 -3.41 3.40 -23.33
C ALA A 64 -4.32 4.20 -22.37
N VAL A 65 -4.12 5.51 -22.26
CA VAL A 65 -4.96 6.39 -21.44
C VAL A 65 -6.40 6.40 -21.97
N ALA A 66 -6.60 6.54 -23.27
CA ALA A 66 -7.93 6.54 -23.88
C ALA A 66 -8.69 5.23 -23.63
N ALA A 67 -7.99 4.09 -23.65
CA ALA A 67 -8.59 2.77 -23.46
C ALA A 67 -8.89 2.43 -21.99
N ASN A 68 -8.01 2.85 -21.07
CA ASN A 68 -7.99 2.32 -19.71
C ASN A 68 -8.36 3.33 -18.62
N VAL A 69 -8.61 4.60 -18.97
CA VAL A 69 -8.81 5.66 -17.98
C VAL A 69 -10.12 6.40 -18.20
N THR A 70 -10.75 6.82 -17.08
CA THR A 70 -11.97 7.64 -17.06
C THR A 70 -11.93 8.61 -15.89
N GLY A 71 -12.85 9.57 -15.85
CA GLY A 71 -12.99 10.48 -14.70
C GLY A 71 -11.74 11.27 -14.37
N ALA A 72 -11.51 11.48 -13.07
CA ALA A 72 -10.42 12.29 -12.53
C ALA A 72 -9.02 11.75 -12.87
N ALA A 73 -8.89 10.43 -13.06
CA ALA A 73 -7.60 9.82 -13.39
C ALA A 73 -7.01 10.34 -14.71
N LYS A 74 -7.82 10.86 -15.65
CA LYS A 74 -7.31 11.50 -16.87
C LYS A 74 -6.50 12.76 -16.58
N ASP A 75 -7.05 13.63 -15.75
CA ASP A 75 -6.39 14.88 -15.36
C ASP A 75 -5.16 14.61 -14.50
N GLN A 76 -5.26 13.64 -13.58
CA GLN A 76 -4.16 13.21 -12.74
C GLN A 76 -2.98 12.68 -13.57
N LEU A 77 -3.23 11.83 -14.57
CA LEU A 77 -2.19 11.33 -15.48
C LEU A 77 -1.62 12.44 -16.36
N THR A 78 -2.46 13.35 -16.86
CA THR A 78 -1.98 14.49 -17.64
C THR A 78 -1.02 15.33 -16.83
N GLN A 79 -1.36 15.68 -15.59
CA GLN A 79 -0.49 16.44 -14.69
C GLN A 79 0.80 15.69 -14.35
N LEU A 80 0.69 14.38 -14.06
CA LEU A 80 1.83 13.52 -13.71
C LEU A 80 2.85 13.44 -14.85
N PHE A 81 2.39 13.25 -16.08
CA PHE A 81 3.24 13.07 -17.25
C PHE A 81 3.61 14.37 -17.97
N ASP A 82 3.06 15.51 -17.59
CA ASP A 82 3.36 16.81 -18.20
C ASP A 82 4.85 17.17 -18.09
N GLN A 83 5.46 16.90 -16.95
CA GLN A 83 6.90 17.10 -16.72
C GLN A 83 7.74 16.08 -17.50
N VAL A 84 7.28 14.84 -17.59
CA VAL A 84 7.97 13.77 -18.32
C VAL A 84 7.98 14.06 -19.80
N ARG A 85 6.86 14.51 -20.37
CA ARG A 85 6.73 14.90 -21.79
C ARG A 85 7.57 16.13 -22.17
N LYS A 86 7.81 17.03 -21.22
CA LYS A 86 8.65 18.24 -21.44
C LYS A 86 10.14 17.97 -21.19
N SER A 87 10.51 16.77 -20.82
CA SER A 87 11.92 16.42 -20.60
C SER A 87 12.72 16.58 -21.91
N PRO A 88 13.87 17.28 -21.89
CA PRO A 88 14.75 17.40 -23.04
C PRO A 88 15.53 16.10 -23.30
N GLN A 89 15.50 15.15 -22.39
CA GLN A 89 16.18 13.85 -22.49
C GLN A 89 15.15 12.78 -22.89
N PRO A 90 15.55 11.80 -23.70
CA PRO A 90 14.71 10.63 -23.93
C PRO A 90 14.31 9.95 -22.62
N VAL A 91 13.03 9.68 -22.47
CA VAL A 91 12.49 8.99 -21.29
C VAL A 91 11.94 7.64 -21.71
N HIS A 92 12.39 6.60 -21.05
CA HIS A 92 11.84 5.27 -21.14
C HIS A 92 11.50 4.83 -19.71
N LEU A 93 10.21 4.79 -19.37
CA LEU A 93 9.66 4.43 -18.08
C LEU A 93 8.85 3.17 -18.22
N VAL A 94 9.23 2.12 -17.53
CA VAL A 94 8.47 0.87 -17.45
C VAL A 94 7.92 0.71 -16.04
N THR A 95 6.60 0.55 -15.95
CA THR A 95 5.92 0.30 -14.68
C THR A 95 5.43 -1.14 -14.63
N ARG A 96 5.66 -1.80 -13.51
CA ARG A 96 5.14 -3.14 -13.20
C ARG A 96 4.45 -3.13 -11.86
N VAL A 97 3.27 -3.74 -11.78
CA VAL A 97 2.57 -3.95 -10.51
C VAL A 97 3.13 -5.21 -9.86
N ARG A 98 3.86 -5.03 -8.76
CA ARG A 98 4.46 -6.14 -7.98
C ARG A 98 3.42 -6.86 -7.15
N GLN A 99 2.49 -6.10 -6.57
CA GLN A 99 1.41 -6.60 -5.74
C GLN A 99 0.20 -5.69 -5.86
N ALA A 100 -0.98 -6.26 -5.75
CA ALA A 100 -2.23 -5.52 -5.62
C ALA A 100 -3.19 -6.29 -4.71
N ALA A 101 -3.87 -5.58 -3.83
CA ALA A 101 -4.85 -6.14 -2.91
C ALA A 101 -6.09 -5.23 -2.84
N ALA A 102 -7.27 -5.82 -2.92
CA ALA A 102 -8.51 -5.05 -2.86
C ALA A 102 -8.76 -4.50 -1.46
N LEU A 103 -8.91 -3.19 -1.36
CA LEU A 103 -9.44 -2.49 -0.20
C LEU A 103 -10.95 -2.62 -0.14
N GLU A 104 -11.59 -2.51 -1.30
CA GLU A 104 -13.03 -2.54 -1.47
C GLU A 104 -13.39 -3.11 -2.85
N PHE A 105 -14.44 -3.92 -2.91
CA PHE A 105 -15.04 -4.41 -4.15
C PHE A 105 -16.57 -4.44 -4.01
N THR A 106 -17.29 -3.79 -4.92
CA THR A 106 -18.76 -3.69 -4.90
C THR A 106 -19.42 -4.22 -6.18
N GLY A 107 -18.68 -5.01 -6.97
CA GLY A 107 -19.17 -5.55 -8.24
C GLY A 107 -18.88 -4.66 -9.46
N ASP A 108 -19.17 -3.36 -9.39
CA ASP A 108 -18.92 -2.39 -10.48
C ASP A 108 -17.82 -1.38 -10.15
N ARG A 109 -17.33 -1.42 -8.93
CA ARG A 109 -16.22 -0.60 -8.44
C ARG A 109 -15.23 -1.47 -7.69
N VAL A 110 -13.96 -1.29 -7.97
CA VAL A 110 -12.87 -1.81 -7.16
C VAL A 110 -11.97 -0.65 -6.72
N ARG A 111 -11.56 -0.70 -5.47
CA ARG A 111 -10.50 0.14 -4.94
C ARG A 111 -9.43 -0.80 -4.39
N ASP A 112 -8.21 -0.61 -4.83
CA ASP A 112 -7.10 -1.46 -4.45
C ASP A 112 -5.90 -0.67 -3.93
N LEU A 113 -5.03 -1.36 -3.23
CA LEU A 113 -3.71 -0.91 -2.84
C LEU A 113 -2.70 -1.69 -3.67
N ALA A 114 -1.87 -1.01 -4.42
CA ALA A 114 -0.87 -1.61 -5.28
C ALA A 114 0.55 -1.13 -4.95
N VAL A 115 1.52 -2.00 -5.08
CA VAL A 115 2.94 -1.68 -5.08
C VAL A 115 3.46 -1.76 -6.50
N LEU A 116 3.95 -0.63 -6.98
CA LEU A 116 4.50 -0.48 -8.31
C LEU A 116 6.02 -0.48 -8.25
N GLN A 117 6.64 -1.17 -9.17
CA GLN A 117 8.04 -0.98 -9.51
C GLN A 117 8.11 -0.13 -10.78
N GLN A 118 8.91 0.92 -10.74
CA GLN A 118 9.17 1.79 -11.88
C GLN A 118 10.66 1.72 -12.23
N ASP A 119 10.94 1.35 -13.47
CA ASP A 119 12.30 1.26 -14.01
C ASP A 119 12.47 2.39 -15.04
N SER A 120 13.45 3.26 -14.81
CA SER A 120 13.79 4.35 -15.73
C SER A 120 15.31 4.54 -15.83
N SER A 121 15.86 4.42 -17.02
CA SER A 121 17.25 4.77 -17.33
C SER A 121 18.29 4.23 -16.34
N GLY A 122 18.10 2.99 -15.87
CA GLY A 122 19.02 2.31 -14.93
C GLY A 122 18.79 2.63 -13.45
N THR A 123 17.72 3.35 -13.12
CA THR A 123 17.22 3.50 -11.75
C THR A 123 15.90 2.78 -11.59
N ASN A 124 15.73 2.05 -10.49
CA ASN A 124 14.47 1.47 -10.12
C ASN A 124 13.94 2.09 -8.81
N GLY A 125 12.64 2.15 -8.67
CA GLY A 125 11.99 2.65 -7.48
C GLY A 125 10.68 1.91 -7.21
N LEU A 126 10.28 1.89 -5.94
CA LEU A 126 8.96 1.41 -5.55
C LEU A 126 8.06 2.59 -5.18
N ALA A 127 6.81 2.49 -5.59
CA ALA A 127 5.76 3.41 -5.18
C ALA A 127 4.55 2.62 -4.72
N THR A 128 3.86 3.12 -3.70
CA THR A 128 2.56 2.57 -3.30
C THR A 128 1.46 3.50 -3.78
N VAL A 129 0.49 2.92 -4.45
CA VAL A 129 -0.60 3.65 -5.11
C VAL A 129 -1.93 2.97 -4.77
N ALA A 130 -2.94 3.76 -4.48
CA ALA A 130 -4.31 3.27 -4.50
C ALA A 130 -4.96 3.65 -5.82
N PHE A 131 -5.55 2.67 -6.48
CA PHE A 131 -6.38 2.88 -7.65
C PHE A 131 -7.84 2.72 -7.30
N THR A 132 -8.68 3.51 -7.95
CA THR A 132 -10.11 3.22 -8.05
C THR A 132 -10.42 2.94 -9.50
N ALA A 133 -11.07 1.82 -9.78
CA ALA A 133 -11.56 1.51 -11.10
C ALA A 133 -13.07 1.27 -11.09
N LEU A 134 -13.71 1.69 -12.15
CA LEU A 134 -15.14 1.50 -12.41
C LEU A 134 -15.34 0.58 -13.61
N ARG A 135 -16.39 -0.21 -13.56
CA ARG A 135 -16.80 -1.06 -14.66
C ARG A 135 -17.65 -0.23 -15.64
N ASP A 136 -17.10 -0.01 -16.81
CA ASP A 136 -17.73 0.77 -17.89
C ASP A 136 -17.80 -0.06 -19.17
N GLY A 137 -19.00 -0.30 -19.68
CA GLY A 137 -19.21 -1.13 -20.88
C GLY A 137 -18.64 -2.54 -20.75
N GLY A 138 -18.64 -3.13 -19.54
CA GLY A 138 -18.08 -4.44 -19.26
C GLY A 138 -16.57 -4.48 -19.05
N ARG A 139 -15.86 -3.35 -19.16
CA ARG A 139 -14.41 -3.20 -18.95
C ARG A 139 -14.12 -2.42 -17.67
N TRP A 140 -13.03 -2.74 -17.01
CA TRP A 140 -12.52 -1.97 -15.89
C TRP A 140 -11.69 -0.79 -16.41
N ARG A 141 -11.98 0.42 -15.91
CA ARG A 141 -11.26 1.65 -16.23
C ARG A 141 -10.85 2.37 -14.94
N LEU A 142 -9.61 2.82 -14.88
CA LEU A 142 -9.12 3.61 -13.75
C LEU A 142 -9.85 4.96 -13.73
N SER A 143 -10.47 5.28 -12.61
CA SER A 143 -11.21 6.53 -12.41
C SER A 143 -10.52 7.47 -11.43
N ASP A 144 -9.60 6.95 -10.60
CA ASP A 144 -8.82 7.72 -9.64
C ASP A 144 -7.48 7.03 -9.35
N ILE A 145 -6.43 7.84 -9.12
CA ILE A 145 -5.07 7.40 -8.84
C ILE A 145 -4.52 8.21 -7.66
N ALA A 146 -4.26 7.59 -6.53
CA ALA A 146 -3.70 8.24 -5.36
C ALA A 146 -2.30 7.67 -5.04
N VAL A 147 -1.27 8.49 -5.21
CA VAL A 147 0.11 8.12 -4.87
C VAL A 147 0.35 8.37 -3.37
N ASN A 148 0.99 7.43 -2.68
CA ASN A 148 1.17 7.46 -1.23
C ASN A 148 -0.15 7.76 -0.52
N PRO A 149 -1.17 6.91 -0.71
CA PRO A 149 -2.53 7.21 -0.30
C PRO A 149 -2.65 7.37 1.21
N ALA A 150 -3.42 8.38 1.63
CA ALA A 150 -3.85 8.57 3.01
C ALA A 150 -5.38 8.64 3.00
N GLN A 151 -6.04 7.50 2.99
CA GLN A 151 -7.49 7.45 2.94
C GLN A 151 -8.02 6.52 4.02
N PRO A 152 -9.14 6.87 4.67
CA PRO A 152 -9.72 6.02 5.70
C PRO A 152 -10.06 4.64 5.14
N ALA A 153 -9.88 3.62 5.97
CA ALA A 153 -10.27 2.27 5.64
C ALA A 153 -11.81 2.20 5.49
N PRO A 154 -12.33 1.30 4.63
CA PRO A 154 -13.75 0.99 4.63
C PRO A 154 -14.24 0.62 6.04
N ALA A 155 -15.50 0.92 6.33
CA ALA A 155 -16.11 0.51 7.60
C ALA A 155 -16.04 -1.02 7.75
N PRO A 156 -15.55 -1.55 8.90
CA PRO A 156 -15.41 -2.97 9.10
C PRO A 156 -16.77 -3.65 9.23
N GLN A 157 -16.87 -4.87 8.72
CA GLN A 157 -18.00 -5.76 8.98
C GLN A 157 -17.80 -6.46 10.33
N PRO A 158 -18.88 -6.82 11.05
CA PRO A 158 -18.77 -7.62 12.26
C PRO A 158 -18.10 -8.96 12.02
N ASP A 159 -17.29 -9.45 12.97
CA ASP A 159 -16.70 -10.81 12.92
C ASP A 159 -17.80 -11.83 13.30
N ASP A 160 -18.68 -12.11 12.37
CA ASP A 160 -19.78 -13.09 12.47
C ASP A 160 -19.40 -14.46 11.92
N GLY A 161 -18.12 -14.69 11.60
CA GLY A 161 -17.59 -15.88 10.97
C GLY A 161 -17.76 -15.93 9.45
N SER A 162 -18.41 -14.93 8.86
CA SER A 162 -18.43 -14.78 7.39
C SER A 162 -17.05 -14.43 6.85
N THR A 163 -16.82 -14.69 5.56
CA THR A 163 -15.55 -14.31 4.91
C THR A 163 -15.28 -12.81 5.04
N GLY A 164 -16.32 -11.97 4.93
CA GLY A 164 -16.21 -10.52 5.09
C GLY A 164 -15.80 -10.12 6.50
N GLY A 165 -16.47 -10.67 7.52
CA GLY A 165 -16.15 -10.43 8.92
C GLY A 165 -14.76 -10.93 9.29
N LEU A 166 -14.37 -12.14 8.85
CA LEU A 166 -13.03 -12.67 9.06
C LEU A 166 -11.94 -11.83 8.39
N ARG A 167 -12.19 -11.35 7.16
CA ARG A 167 -11.28 -10.42 6.47
C ARG A 167 -11.07 -9.16 7.29
N ASP A 168 -12.14 -8.52 7.73
CA ASP A 168 -12.09 -7.24 8.41
C ASP A 168 -11.47 -7.38 9.80
N ALA A 169 -11.73 -8.50 10.50
CA ALA A 169 -11.04 -8.85 11.74
C ALA A 169 -9.53 -9.07 11.55
N ALA A 170 -9.14 -9.75 10.47
CA ALA A 170 -7.72 -9.94 10.13
C ALA A 170 -7.04 -8.62 9.80
N LEU A 171 -7.70 -7.73 9.03
CA LEU A 171 -7.18 -6.40 8.71
C LEU A 171 -7.05 -5.51 9.95
N ALA A 172 -8.00 -5.57 10.87
CA ALA A 172 -7.93 -4.87 12.16
C ALA A 172 -6.74 -5.37 12.99
N GLY A 173 -6.58 -6.70 13.07
CA GLY A 173 -5.45 -7.31 13.75
C GLY A 173 -4.11 -6.97 13.12
N ALA A 174 -4.02 -6.95 11.80
CA ALA A 174 -2.82 -6.54 11.07
C ALA A 174 -2.45 -5.07 11.34
N ARG A 175 -3.44 -4.16 11.37
CA ARG A 175 -3.20 -2.75 11.74
C ARG A 175 -2.73 -2.61 13.18
N ALA A 176 -3.33 -3.35 14.12
CA ALA A 176 -2.90 -3.34 15.51
C ALA A 176 -1.47 -3.90 15.66
N ALA A 177 -1.17 -5.00 14.97
CA ALA A 177 0.18 -5.57 14.95
C ALA A 177 1.20 -4.59 14.36
N ALA A 178 0.89 -3.97 13.21
CA ALA A 178 1.74 -2.97 12.58
C ALA A 178 1.97 -1.76 13.51
N GLY A 179 0.91 -1.29 14.18
CA GLY A 179 1.00 -0.21 15.15
C GLY A 179 1.98 -0.50 16.27
N ALA A 180 1.95 -1.72 16.82
CA ALA A 180 2.86 -2.13 17.88
C ALA A 180 4.28 -2.42 17.39
N LEU A 181 4.43 -3.03 16.19
CA LEU A 181 5.72 -3.42 15.63
C LEU A 181 6.55 -2.22 15.12
N PHE A 182 5.88 -1.25 14.51
CA PHE A 182 6.55 -0.13 13.83
C PHE A 182 6.51 1.19 14.61
N THR A 183 5.89 1.21 15.79
CA THR A 183 5.97 2.35 16.72
C THR A 183 7.02 2.10 17.77
N THR A 184 8.08 2.93 17.77
CA THR A 184 9.18 2.81 18.72
C THR A 184 9.49 4.16 19.36
N ASP A 185 9.98 4.12 20.61
CA ASP A 185 10.40 5.30 21.35
C ASP A 185 11.75 5.00 22.00
N SER A 186 12.78 5.73 21.60
CA SER A 186 14.13 5.56 22.16
C SER A 186 14.23 5.94 23.65
N SER A 187 13.26 6.69 24.18
CA SER A 187 13.17 6.98 25.63
C SER A 187 12.50 5.85 26.42
N ASP A 188 11.72 4.98 25.73
CA ASP A 188 11.09 3.79 26.32
C ASP A 188 11.33 2.54 25.44
N PRO A 189 12.59 2.07 25.31
CA PRO A 189 12.91 0.96 24.43
C PRO A 189 12.34 -0.38 24.93
N ALA A 190 12.26 -0.57 26.26
CA ALA A 190 11.70 -1.78 26.83
C ALA A 190 10.19 -1.87 26.63
N GLY A 191 9.46 -0.77 26.82
CA GLY A 191 8.02 -0.72 26.56
C GLY A 191 7.71 -0.85 25.08
N SER A 192 8.51 -0.26 24.19
CA SER A 192 8.39 -0.46 22.74
C SER A 192 8.55 -1.93 22.36
N TYR A 193 9.56 -2.61 22.91
CA TYR A 193 9.74 -4.04 22.72
C TYR A 193 8.54 -4.85 23.24
N ALA A 194 8.08 -4.57 24.46
CA ALA A 194 6.98 -5.31 25.07
C ALA A 194 5.67 -5.20 24.28
N ARG A 195 5.36 -4.02 23.73
CA ARG A 195 4.21 -3.81 22.83
C ARG A 195 4.31 -4.67 21.58
N ALA A 196 5.49 -4.71 20.95
CA ALA A 196 5.73 -5.53 19.76
C ALA A 196 5.63 -7.03 20.08
N GLU A 197 6.23 -7.50 21.19
CA GLU A 197 6.16 -8.90 21.62
C GLU A 197 4.71 -9.36 21.87
N ALA A 198 3.83 -8.50 22.36
CA ALA A 198 2.44 -8.85 22.66
C ALA A 198 1.60 -9.18 21.43
N VAL A 199 1.96 -8.67 20.25
CA VAL A 199 1.20 -8.80 19.00
C VAL A 199 1.79 -9.79 18.00
N VAL A 200 2.89 -10.44 18.35
CA VAL A 200 3.53 -11.47 17.52
C VAL A 200 3.29 -12.87 18.07
N THR A 201 3.46 -13.89 17.21
CA THR A 201 3.33 -15.31 17.61
C THR A 201 4.16 -16.20 16.67
N GLY A 202 4.31 -17.48 17.03
CA GLY A 202 5.04 -18.45 16.22
C GLY A 202 6.51 -18.04 16.00
N PRO A 203 7.07 -18.32 14.80
CA PRO A 203 8.48 -18.07 14.51
C PRO A 203 8.91 -16.61 14.74
N LEU A 204 8.01 -15.65 14.50
CA LEU A 204 8.31 -14.23 14.73
C LEU A 204 8.47 -13.94 16.23
N LEU A 205 7.64 -14.55 17.09
CA LEU A 205 7.77 -14.41 18.55
C LEU A 205 9.07 -15.03 19.04
N ASP A 206 9.43 -16.21 18.51
CA ASP A 206 10.66 -16.88 18.89
C ASP A 206 11.90 -16.04 18.54
N ASP A 207 11.92 -15.44 17.35
CA ASP A 207 12.98 -14.50 16.93
C ASP A 207 13.03 -13.26 17.83
N TYR A 208 11.87 -12.65 18.13
CA TYR A 208 11.78 -11.51 19.05
C TYR A 208 12.37 -11.83 20.42
N ARG A 209 12.02 -12.98 21.00
CA ARG A 209 12.54 -13.41 22.31
C ARG A 209 14.03 -13.69 22.28
N ALA A 210 14.51 -14.38 21.26
CA ALA A 210 15.92 -14.69 21.10
C ALA A 210 16.78 -13.43 20.95
N LYS A 211 16.26 -12.39 20.30
CA LYS A 211 17.00 -11.15 20.00
C LYS A 211 16.58 -9.96 20.89
N LYS A 212 15.89 -10.18 22.00
CA LYS A 212 15.35 -9.12 22.87
C LYS A 212 16.38 -8.02 23.19
N ALA A 213 17.55 -8.41 23.67
CA ALA A 213 18.59 -7.45 24.03
C ALA A 213 19.04 -6.60 22.84
N THR A 214 19.18 -7.23 21.66
CA THR A 214 19.56 -6.55 20.42
C THR A 214 18.51 -5.55 19.98
N TYR A 215 17.22 -5.92 20.01
CA TYR A 215 16.12 -5.01 19.63
C TYR A 215 16.02 -3.83 20.60
N VAL A 216 16.04 -4.07 21.91
CA VAL A 216 15.97 -3.02 22.93
C VAL A 216 17.14 -2.04 22.78
N GLU A 217 18.35 -2.55 22.55
CA GLU A 217 19.52 -1.72 22.36
C GLU A 217 19.49 -0.94 21.04
N ALA A 218 18.99 -1.55 19.95
CA ALA A 218 18.82 -0.86 18.68
C ALA A 218 17.82 0.31 18.79
N ILE A 219 16.69 0.12 19.48
CA ILE A 219 15.72 1.18 19.74
C ILE A 219 16.37 2.30 20.56
N ARG A 220 17.09 1.97 21.64
CA ARG A 220 17.78 2.97 22.46
C ARG A 220 18.78 3.78 21.65
N LYS A 221 19.63 3.11 20.87
CA LYS A 221 20.67 3.75 20.04
C LYS A 221 20.12 4.59 18.89
N SER A 222 18.90 4.33 18.45
CA SER A 222 18.30 5.09 17.34
C SER A 222 18.17 6.59 17.67
N GLY A 223 17.99 6.95 18.95
CA GLY A 223 17.77 8.32 19.39
C GLY A 223 16.50 8.94 18.80
N THR A 224 15.59 8.12 18.23
CA THR A 224 14.42 8.58 17.52
C THR A 224 13.13 8.04 18.14
N LYS A 225 12.04 8.72 17.81
CA LYS A 225 10.70 8.20 18.01
C LYS A 225 10.07 7.96 16.65
N VAL A 226 9.52 6.77 16.44
CA VAL A 226 8.83 6.38 15.22
C VAL A 226 7.37 6.12 15.55
N ALA A 227 6.47 6.68 14.74
CA ALA A 227 5.04 6.45 14.82
C ALA A 227 4.46 6.19 13.44
N LEU A 228 3.32 5.50 13.39
CA LEU A 228 2.54 5.44 12.14
C LEU A 228 1.95 6.81 11.85
N GLY A 229 1.91 7.17 10.57
CA GLY A 229 1.14 8.32 10.11
C GLY A 229 -0.37 8.10 10.26
N PRO A 230 -1.17 9.12 9.99
CA PRO A 230 -2.61 8.99 9.99
C PRO A 230 -3.06 7.99 8.91
N ASP A 231 -4.18 7.32 9.18
CA ASP A 231 -4.89 6.45 8.23
C ASP A 231 -4.02 5.35 7.57
N PRO A 232 -3.37 4.46 8.36
CA PRO A 232 -2.61 3.36 7.79
C PRO A 232 -3.55 2.43 7.02
N MET A 233 -3.15 2.09 5.81
CA MET A 233 -3.93 1.25 4.91
C MET A 233 -3.53 -0.22 5.05
N ALA A 234 -4.51 -1.09 5.01
CA ALA A 234 -4.31 -2.54 5.03
C ALA A 234 -5.30 -3.20 4.07
N ALA A 235 -4.81 -4.06 3.19
CA ALA A 235 -5.61 -4.81 2.25
C ALA A 235 -5.17 -6.28 2.26
N ALA A 236 -6.13 -7.21 2.27
CA ALA A 236 -5.81 -8.62 2.32
C ALA A 236 -5.44 -9.16 0.93
N LEU A 237 -4.25 -9.73 0.81
CA LEU A 237 -3.79 -10.48 -0.37
C LEU A 237 -4.40 -11.88 -0.39
N SER A 238 -4.52 -12.50 0.79
CA SER A 238 -5.13 -13.83 0.95
C SER A 238 -5.79 -13.97 2.31
N LEU A 239 -6.79 -14.83 2.38
CA LEU A 239 -7.52 -15.17 3.61
C LEU A 239 -7.97 -16.63 3.54
N GLY A 240 -7.72 -17.41 4.59
CA GLY A 240 -8.18 -18.78 4.70
C GLY A 240 -7.59 -19.50 5.90
N GLY A 241 -8.32 -20.48 6.46
CA GLY A 241 -7.84 -21.31 7.57
C GLY A 241 -7.41 -20.54 8.83
N GLY A 242 -8.05 -19.40 9.11
CA GLY A 242 -7.66 -18.54 10.23
C GLY A 242 -6.30 -17.83 10.04
N ARG A 243 -5.86 -17.67 8.79
CA ARG A 243 -4.64 -16.97 8.38
C ARG A 243 -4.97 -15.93 7.33
N ALA A 244 -4.21 -14.84 7.31
CA ALA A 244 -4.25 -13.85 6.24
C ALA A 244 -2.86 -13.32 5.94
N THR A 245 -2.61 -13.02 4.66
CA THR A 245 -1.49 -12.18 4.22
C THR A 245 -2.05 -10.81 3.90
N VAL A 246 -1.49 -9.78 4.49
CA VAL A 246 -1.98 -8.40 4.41
C VAL A 246 -0.90 -7.51 3.84
N LEU A 247 -1.21 -6.80 2.78
CA LEU A 247 -0.42 -5.67 2.30
C LEU A 247 -0.73 -4.46 3.18
N PHE A 248 0.29 -3.93 3.83
CA PHE A 248 0.19 -2.80 4.74
C PHE A 248 0.99 -1.60 4.21
N PHE A 249 0.38 -0.43 4.23
CA PHE A 249 1.01 0.83 3.85
C PHE A 249 0.75 1.91 4.90
N THR A 250 1.77 2.71 5.18
CA THR A 250 1.69 3.93 6.00
C THR A 250 2.81 4.89 5.64
N THR A 251 2.71 6.12 6.10
CA THR A 251 3.86 7.01 6.20
C THR A 251 4.39 6.95 7.63
N LEU A 252 5.58 6.38 7.85
CA LEU A 252 6.23 6.43 9.15
C LEU A 252 6.64 7.86 9.45
N GLN A 253 6.25 8.36 10.61
CA GLN A 253 6.71 9.65 11.15
C GLN A 253 7.89 9.40 12.08
N VAL A 254 9.05 9.87 11.67
CA VAL A 254 10.30 9.74 12.44
C VAL A 254 10.62 11.09 13.05
N THR A 255 10.59 11.16 14.38
CA THR A 255 10.99 12.35 15.16
C THR A 255 12.41 12.13 15.64
N ASP A 256 13.33 13.05 15.30
CA ASP A 256 14.72 13.00 15.77
C ASP A 256 14.89 13.64 17.17
N ALA A 257 16.12 13.60 17.69
CA ALA A 257 16.45 14.16 19.02
C ALA A 257 16.24 15.70 19.07
N ALA A 258 16.21 16.38 17.93
CA ALA A 258 15.94 17.82 17.84
C ALA A 258 14.43 18.13 17.69
N GLY A 259 13.57 17.10 17.72
CA GLY A 259 12.13 17.25 17.57
C GLY A 259 11.66 17.44 16.12
N ARG A 260 12.53 17.28 15.13
CA ARG A 260 12.16 17.40 13.71
C ARG A 260 11.46 16.13 13.27
N VAL A 261 10.32 16.28 12.60
CA VAL A 261 9.52 15.17 12.07
C VAL A 261 9.76 15.02 10.58
N THR A 262 10.08 13.81 10.15
CA THR A 262 10.19 13.43 8.74
C THR A 262 9.27 12.26 8.43
N GLY A 263 8.50 12.39 7.33
CA GLY A 263 7.63 11.33 6.83
C GLY A 263 8.41 10.41 5.88
N ARG A 264 8.25 9.08 6.03
CA ARG A 264 8.81 8.07 5.12
C ARG A 264 7.73 7.09 4.71
N PRO A 265 7.39 6.98 3.42
CA PRO A 265 6.50 5.93 2.93
C PRO A 265 7.05 4.55 3.32
N PHE A 266 6.19 3.69 3.82
CA PHE A 266 6.56 2.37 4.28
C PHE A 266 5.51 1.35 3.84
N THR A 267 5.95 0.32 3.13
CA THR A 267 5.10 -0.77 2.66
C THR A 267 5.69 -2.10 3.08
N THR A 268 4.84 -2.98 3.60
CA THR A 268 5.24 -4.31 4.04
C THR A 268 4.10 -5.30 3.88
N GLU A 269 4.44 -6.57 3.80
CA GLU A 269 3.50 -7.67 4.00
C GLU A 269 3.54 -8.15 5.44
N LEU A 270 2.36 -8.40 5.98
CA LEU A 270 2.17 -9.01 7.27
C LEU A 270 1.41 -10.34 7.11
N ASP A 271 2.00 -11.44 7.58
CA ASP A 271 1.24 -12.65 7.80
C ASP A 271 0.65 -12.61 9.20
N VAL A 272 -0.66 -12.74 9.28
CA VAL A 272 -1.38 -12.78 10.55
C VAL A 272 -2.16 -14.08 10.71
N VAL A 273 -2.29 -14.54 11.94
CA VAL A 273 -3.03 -15.74 12.30
C VAL A 273 -3.99 -15.43 13.44
N ARG A 274 -5.15 -16.06 13.40
CA ARG A 274 -6.13 -15.99 14.49
C ARG A 274 -5.60 -16.78 15.70
N ALA A 275 -5.43 -16.11 16.82
CA ALA A 275 -4.98 -16.64 18.10
C ALA A 275 -6.09 -16.38 19.15
N GLY A 276 -6.99 -17.33 19.32
CA GLY A 276 -8.22 -17.15 20.11
C GLY A 276 -9.15 -16.11 19.47
N SER A 277 -9.44 -15.04 20.20
CA SER A 277 -10.27 -13.92 19.72
C SER A 277 -9.47 -12.80 19.03
N THR A 278 -8.16 -12.91 18.95
CA THR A 278 -7.27 -11.87 18.41
C THR A 278 -6.53 -12.37 17.18
N TRP A 279 -6.02 -11.45 16.38
CA TRP A 279 -5.10 -11.75 15.27
C TRP A 279 -3.70 -11.27 15.64
N LYS A 280 -2.68 -12.11 15.41
CA LYS A 280 -1.28 -11.82 15.72
C LYS A 280 -0.41 -12.02 14.49
N ALA A 281 0.67 -11.25 14.39
CA ALA A 281 1.63 -11.38 13.30
C ALA A 281 2.55 -12.59 13.51
N THR A 282 2.76 -13.35 12.43
CA THR A 282 3.69 -14.50 12.39
C THR A 282 4.89 -14.24 11.50
N ALA A 283 4.78 -13.29 10.59
CA ALA A 283 5.89 -12.83 9.74
C ALA A 283 5.68 -11.38 9.31
N VAL A 284 6.78 -10.70 9.06
CA VAL A 284 6.87 -9.39 8.42
C VAL A 284 7.83 -9.51 7.24
N ARG A 285 7.39 -9.14 6.05
CA ARG A 285 8.22 -9.18 4.85
C ARG A 285 8.26 -7.82 4.18
N PRO A 286 9.44 -7.23 3.93
CA PRO A 286 9.54 -6.02 3.15
C PRO A 286 9.10 -6.32 1.71
N VAL A 287 8.39 -5.38 1.09
CA VAL A 287 8.18 -5.42 -0.36
C VAL A 287 9.40 -4.79 -1.01
N THR A 288 10.13 -5.57 -1.81
CA THR A 288 11.38 -5.14 -2.44
C THR A 288 11.22 -5.04 -3.96
N ALA A 289 11.98 -4.11 -4.57
CA ALA A 289 12.21 -4.14 -6.02
C ALA A 289 12.96 -5.43 -6.39
N ALA A 290 12.64 -6.00 -7.54
CA ALA A 290 13.33 -7.17 -8.07
C ALA A 290 14.62 -6.76 -8.78
#